data_6db487eba9908236f713759438bf367a
#
_entry.id   6db487eba9908236f713759438bf367a
#
_cell.length_a   1.000
_cell.length_b   1.000
_cell.length_c   1.000
_cell.angle_alpha   90.00
_cell.angle_beta   90.00
_cell.angle_gamma   90.00
#
_symmetry.space_group_name_H-M   'P 1'
#
loop_
_entity.id
_entity.type
_entity.pdbx_description
1 polymer ?
#
loop_
_entity_poly.entity_id
_entity_poly.type
_entity_poly.pdbx_seq_one_letter_code
_entity_poly.pdbx_strand_id
1 'polypeptide(L)'
;MEISQEVITEIKDYIKELGYDKNSLIMVLHKAQALLGYLPREILVVIAEELKIPLAKVYGVVTFYSFFTTEKKGKNRIGVCLGTACFVRGADKVLEEFKKQLDVDMDETTEDGLFTLENVRCVGACGLAPVVSINGKIYGHVKKEDVKSILDEYRKGE
;
A
#
# COMPACT_ATOMS: atom_id res chain seq x y z
N MET A 1 3.92 -10.22 -15.47
CA MET A 1 3.05 -9.17 -16.04
C MET A 1 3.96 -8.15 -16.67
N GLU A 2 3.91 -8.00 -17.97
CA GLU A 2 4.78 -7.05 -18.67
C GLU A 2 4.34 -5.62 -18.33
N ILE A 3 5.28 -4.81 -17.86
CA ILE A 3 5.06 -3.39 -17.62
C ILE A 3 4.88 -2.75 -19.00
N SER A 4 3.83 -1.93 -19.17
CA SER A 4 3.62 -1.29 -20.46
C SER A 4 4.80 -0.39 -20.83
N GLN A 5 5.20 -0.43 -22.09
CA GLN A 5 6.31 0.41 -22.61
C GLN A 5 6.02 1.91 -22.43
N GLU A 6 4.74 2.28 -22.37
CA GLU A 6 4.30 3.66 -22.11
C GLU A 6 4.75 4.16 -20.73
N VAL A 7 4.57 3.32 -19.69
CA VAL A 7 4.99 3.66 -18.31
C VAL A 7 6.51 3.78 -18.21
N ILE A 8 7.23 2.86 -18.86
CA ILE A 8 8.71 2.93 -18.91
C ILE A 8 9.17 4.22 -19.57
N THR A 9 8.54 4.61 -20.69
CA THR A 9 8.84 5.83 -21.42
C THR A 9 8.56 7.07 -20.56
N GLU A 10 7.39 7.11 -19.89
CA GLU A 10 7.02 8.22 -19.01
C GLU A 10 8.00 8.39 -17.83
N ILE A 11 8.47 7.30 -17.25
CA ILE A 11 9.49 7.34 -16.19
C ILE A 11 10.83 7.86 -16.73
N LYS A 12 11.25 7.41 -17.91
CA LYS A 12 12.49 7.89 -18.56
C LYS A 12 12.43 9.38 -18.91
N ASP A 13 11.30 9.83 -19.44
CA ASP A 13 11.07 11.25 -19.74
C ASP A 13 11.11 12.10 -18.46
N TYR A 14 10.51 11.62 -17.38
CA TYR A 14 10.58 12.30 -16.09
C TYR A 14 11.99 12.37 -15.52
N ILE A 15 12.79 11.30 -15.63
CA ILE A 15 14.21 11.31 -15.27
C ILE A 15 14.99 12.33 -16.09
N LYS A 16 14.69 12.42 -17.39
CA LYS A 16 15.30 13.40 -18.29
C LYS A 16 14.94 14.84 -17.92
N GLU A 17 13.69 15.11 -17.58
CA GLU A 17 13.24 16.43 -17.07
C GLU A 17 13.99 16.84 -15.80
N LEU A 18 14.30 15.89 -14.93
CA LEU A 18 15.10 16.09 -13.71
C LEU A 18 16.61 16.16 -13.97
N GLY A 19 17.05 16.15 -15.24
CA GLY A 19 18.44 16.26 -15.63
C GLY A 19 19.33 15.08 -15.25
N TYR A 20 18.76 13.88 -15.08
CA TYR A 20 19.47 12.67 -14.64
C TYR A 20 20.16 12.82 -13.27
N ASP A 21 19.60 13.69 -12.40
CA ASP A 21 20.18 13.92 -11.08
C ASP A 21 19.98 12.70 -10.17
N LYS A 22 21.10 12.15 -9.69
CA LYS A 22 21.11 10.98 -8.77
C LYS A 22 20.42 11.27 -7.43
N ASN A 23 20.30 12.54 -7.04
CA ASN A 23 19.61 12.96 -5.83
C ASN A 23 18.08 12.95 -5.99
N SER A 24 17.59 12.88 -7.22
CA SER A 24 16.16 12.81 -7.55
C SER A 24 15.57 11.39 -7.41
N LEU A 25 16.34 10.39 -6.95
CA LEU A 25 15.91 9.00 -6.87
C LEU A 25 14.54 8.84 -6.15
N ILE A 26 14.34 9.50 -5.02
CA ILE A 26 13.08 9.42 -4.26
C ILE A 26 11.91 9.97 -5.08
N MET A 27 12.10 11.06 -5.81
CA MET A 27 11.05 11.66 -6.65
C MET A 27 10.69 10.73 -7.82
N VAL A 28 11.68 10.09 -8.43
CA VAL A 28 11.47 9.13 -9.52
C VAL A 28 10.74 7.89 -9.02
N LEU A 29 11.13 7.35 -7.87
CA LEU A 29 10.43 6.22 -7.24
C LEU A 29 8.99 6.56 -6.87
N HIS A 30 8.75 7.78 -6.36
CA HIS A 30 7.41 8.26 -6.04
C HIS A 30 6.52 8.33 -7.29
N LYS A 31 7.04 8.90 -8.39
CA LYS A 31 6.34 8.96 -9.68
C LYS A 31 6.04 7.56 -10.22
N ALA A 32 7.02 6.66 -10.19
CA ALA A 32 6.86 5.29 -10.65
C ALA A 32 5.79 4.53 -9.84
N GLN A 33 5.79 4.67 -8.51
CA GLN A 33 4.77 4.05 -7.67
C GLN A 33 3.38 4.67 -7.87
N ALA A 34 3.29 5.97 -8.14
CA ALA A 34 2.02 6.62 -8.45
C ALA A 34 1.39 6.10 -9.75
N LEU A 35 2.22 5.75 -10.74
CA LEU A 35 1.76 5.19 -12.03
C LEU A 35 1.38 3.71 -11.95
N LEU A 36 2.11 2.92 -11.17
CA LEU A 36 1.98 1.46 -11.12
C LEU A 36 1.25 0.94 -9.88
N GLY A 37 1.15 1.76 -8.83
CA GLY A 37 0.64 1.36 -7.52
C GLY A 37 1.67 0.63 -6.64
N TYR A 38 2.75 0.14 -7.21
CA TYR A 38 3.87 -0.53 -6.55
C TYR A 38 5.13 -0.41 -7.39
N LEU A 39 6.27 -0.85 -6.87
CA LEU A 39 7.59 -0.77 -7.53
C LEU A 39 8.11 -2.18 -7.89
N PRO A 40 7.73 -2.74 -9.04
CA PRO A 40 8.25 -4.02 -9.47
C PRO A 40 9.75 -3.93 -9.77
N ARG A 41 10.45 -5.06 -9.64
CA ARG A 41 11.91 -5.14 -9.82
C ARG A 41 12.37 -4.57 -11.16
N GLU A 42 11.62 -4.83 -12.21
CA GLU A 42 11.92 -4.38 -13.57
C GLU A 42 12.04 -2.85 -13.66
N ILE A 43 11.14 -2.14 -12.99
CA ILE A 43 11.20 -0.66 -12.93
C ILE A 43 12.38 -0.18 -12.09
N LEU A 44 12.70 -0.87 -11.00
CA LEU A 44 13.88 -0.50 -10.19
C LEU A 44 15.17 -0.65 -10.97
N VAL A 45 15.26 -1.66 -11.83
CA VAL A 45 16.40 -1.85 -12.75
C VAL A 45 16.47 -0.69 -13.75
N VAL A 46 15.37 -0.34 -14.41
CA VAL A 46 15.30 0.77 -15.36
C VAL A 46 15.74 2.09 -14.71
N ILE A 47 15.24 2.38 -13.50
CA ILE A 47 15.61 3.60 -12.76
C ILE A 47 17.10 3.61 -12.41
N ALA A 48 17.64 2.46 -11.96
CA ALA A 48 19.06 2.34 -11.62
C ALA A 48 19.96 2.59 -12.85
N GLU A 49 19.60 2.03 -13.99
CA GLU A 49 20.33 2.21 -15.25
C GLU A 49 20.26 3.65 -15.75
N GLU A 50 19.09 4.26 -15.78
CA GLU A 50 18.92 5.65 -16.26
C GLU A 50 19.63 6.67 -15.36
N LEU A 51 19.58 6.50 -14.04
CA LEU A 51 20.30 7.36 -13.09
C LEU A 51 21.78 6.99 -12.92
N LYS A 52 22.24 5.91 -13.54
CA LYS A 52 23.61 5.38 -13.41
C LYS A 52 24.05 5.20 -11.95
N ILE A 53 23.19 4.58 -11.16
CA ILE A 53 23.43 4.24 -9.76
C ILE A 53 23.29 2.73 -9.53
N PRO A 54 23.97 2.16 -8.53
CA PRO A 54 23.83 0.75 -8.23
C PRO A 54 22.39 0.37 -7.85
N LEU A 55 21.90 -0.76 -8.36
CA LEU A 55 20.56 -1.27 -8.00
C LEU A 55 20.41 -1.47 -6.49
N ALA A 56 21.48 -1.86 -5.80
CA ALA A 56 21.49 -1.98 -4.34
C ALA A 56 21.14 -0.66 -3.62
N LYS A 57 21.55 0.49 -4.17
CA LYS A 57 21.19 1.82 -3.64
C LYS A 57 19.70 2.08 -3.82
N VAL A 58 19.14 1.73 -4.98
CA VAL A 58 17.70 1.87 -5.25
C VAL A 58 16.90 1.00 -4.28
N TYR A 59 17.26 -0.27 -4.11
CA TYR A 59 16.63 -1.16 -3.13
C TYR A 59 16.77 -0.66 -1.69
N GLY A 60 17.92 -0.13 -1.32
CA GLY A 60 18.14 0.46 -0.01
C GLY A 60 17.16 1.59 0.32
N VAL A 61 16.87 2.44 -0.65
CA VAL A 61 15.87 3.52 -0.51
C VAL A 61 14.46 2.95 -0.43
N VAL A 62 14.11 2.01 -1.31
CA VAL A 62 12.77 1.40 -1.36
C VAL A 62 12.44 0.66 -0.06
N THR A 63 13.41 -0.05 0.52
CA THR A 63 13.21 -0.81 1.76
C THR A 63 13.29 0.07 3.02
N PHE A 64 14.00 1.19 2.96
CA PHE A 64 14.11 2.12 4.09
C PHE A 64 12.83 2.94 4.30
N TYR A 65 12.23 3.42 3.24
CA TYR A 65 11.02 4.25 3.31
C TYR A 65 9.76 3.37 3.24
N SER A 66 8.98 3.34 4.32
CA SER A 66 7.73 2.57 4.42
C SER A 66 6.63 3.00 3.44
N PHE A 67 6.80 4.16 2.79
CA PHE A 67 5.92 4.63 1.73
C PHE A 67 6.00 3.76 0.48
N PHE A 68 7.18 3.21 0.17
CA PHE A 68 7.39 2.40 -1.01
C PHE A 68 7.01 0.93 -0.77
N THR A 69 6.45 0.30 -1.80
CA THR A 69 6.12 -1.13 -1.78
C THR A 69 6.56 -1.79 -3.09
N THR A 70 7.16 -2.98 -2.97
CA THR A 70 7.54 -3.81 -4.11
C THR A 70 6.48 -4.85 -4.46
N GLU A 71 5.47 -4.98 -3.62
CA GLU A 71 4.37 -5.92 -3.80
C GLU A 71 3.12 -5.23 -4.33
N LYS A 72 2.44 -5.89 -5.25
CA LYS A 72 1.17 -5.40 -5.78
C LYS A 72 0.12 -5.42 -4.67
N LYS A 73 -0.39 -4.25 -4.31
CA LYS A 73 -1.49 -4.12 -3.36
C LYS A 73 -2.84 -4.22 -4.08
N GLY A 74 -3.85 -4.65 -3.33
CA GLY A 74 -5.23 -4.67 -3.83
C GLY A 74 -5.79 -3.26 -4.06
N LYS A 75 -6.90 -3.22 -4.78
CA LYS A 75 -7.63 -1.96 -5.06
C LYS A 75 -8.04 -1.21 -3.79
N ASN A 76 -8.40 -1.97 -2.75
CA ASN A 76 -8.80 -1.43 -1.45
C ASN A 76 -7.82 -1.87 -0.37
N ARG A 77 -7.25 -0.90 0.32
CA ARG A 77 -6.28 -1.11 1.40
C ARG A 77 -6.98 -0.96 2.74
N ILE A 78 -7.05 -2.05 3.49
CA ILE A 78 -7.73 -2.12 4.79
C ILE A 78 -6.68 -2.11 5.89
N GLY A 79 -6.72 -1.12 6.75
CA GLY A 79 -5.87 -1.03 7.93
C GLY A 79 -6.69 -1.08 9.21
N VAL A 80 -6.44 -2.06 10.07
CA VAL A 80 -7.05 -2.14 11.41
C VAL A 80 -6.09 -1.58 12.43
N CYS A 81 -6.49 -0.54 13.14
CA CYS A 81 -5.66 0.06 14.19
C CYS A 81 -5.57 -0.88 15.39
N LEU A 82 -4.35 -1.29 15.74
CA LEU A 82 -4.04 -2.12 16.91
C LEU A 82 -3.36 -1.33 18.04
N GLY A 83 -3.50 -0.01 18.03
CA GLY A 83 -3.08 0.83 19.15
C GLY A 83 -3.80 0.44 20.45
N THR A 84 -3.22 0.78 21.61
CA THR A 84 -3.68 0.33 22.94
C THR A 84 -5.20 0.55 23.14
N ALA A 85 -5.71 1.73 22.83
CA ALA A 85 -7.14 2.04 23.00
C ALA A 85 -8.04 1.19 22.10
N CYS A 86 -7.63 0.96 20.84
CA CYS A 86 -8.37 0.12 19.90
C CYS A 86 -8.32 -1.36 20.30
N PHE A 87 -7.14 -1.83 20.70
CA PHE A 87 -6.95 -3.21 21.13
C PHE A 87 -7.81 -3.57 22.34
N VAL A 88 -7.79 -2.72 23.39
CA VAL A 88 -8.61 -2.92 24.59
C VAL A 88 -10.12 -2.92 24.27
N ARG A 89 -10.53 -2.22 23.23
CA ARG A 89 -11.93 -2.17 22.78
C ARG A 89 -12.31 -3.24 21.74
N GLY A 90 -11.41 -4.19 21.48
CA GLY A 90 -11.70 -5.38 20.67
C GLY A 90 -11.29 -5.28 19.21
N ALA A 91 -10.31 -4.42 18.85
CA ALA A 91 -9.77 -4.35 17.50
C ALA A 91 -9.14 -5.66 17.02
N ASP A 92 -8.60 -6.46 17.93
CA ASP A 92 -8.09 -7.81 17.67
C ASP A 92 -9.18 -8.72 17.06
N LYS A 93 -10.39 -8.67 17.61
CA LYS A 93 -11.55 -9.46 17.13
C LYS A 93 -12.03 -8.97 15.75
N VAL A 94 -11.97 -7.67 15.52
CA VAL A 94 -12.30 -7.06 14.22
C VAL A 94 -11.28 -7.50 13.18
N LEU A 95 -9.99 -7.48 13.52
CA LEU A 95 -8.92 -7.94 12.64
C LEU A 95 -9.09 -9.42 12.27
N GLU A 96 -9.33 -10.29 13.24
CA GLU A 96 -9.54 -11.72 12.99
C GLU A 96 -10.76 -11.98 12.09
N GLU A 97 -11.80 -11.18 12.20
CA GLU A 97 -12.96 -11.29 11.32
C GLU A 97 -12.62 -10.85 9.88
N PHE A 98 -11.81 -9.79 9.69
CA PHE A 98 -11.30 -9.41 8.37
C PHE A 98 -10.45 -10.53 7.75
N LYS A 99 -9.51 -11.09 8.51
CA LYS A 99 -8.71 -12.23 8.04
C LYS A 99 -9.58 -13.41 7.60
N LYS A 100 -10.58 -13.77 8.39
CA LYS A 100 -11.48 -14.87 8.09
C LYS A 100 -12.33 -14.62 6.85
N GLN A 101 -12.88 -13.42 6.68
CA GLN A 101 -13.78 -13.12 5.55
C GLN A 101 -13.03 -12.88 4.23
N LEU A 102 -11.79 -12.45 4.30
CA LEU A 102 -10.93 -12.21 3.14
C LEU A 102 -10.04 -13.41 2.80
N ASP A 103 -9.91 -14.37 3.72
CA ASP A 103 -9.01 -15.52 3.63
C ASP A 103 -7.56 -15.09 3.33
N VAL A 104 -7.09 -14.07 4.05
CA VAL A 104 -5.73 -13.52 3.96
C VAL A 104 -5.17 -13.24 5.35
N ASP A 105 -3.86 -13.23 5.46
CA ASP A 105 -3.17 -12.78 6.67
C ASP A 105 -2.74 -11.31 6.55
N MET A 106 -2.03 -10.81 7.57
CA MET A 106 -1.52 -9.43 7.58
C MET A 106 -0.54 -9.21 6.43
N ASP A 107 -0.67 -8.03 5.82
CA ASP A 107 0.12 -7.58 4.67
C ASP A 107 -0.09 -8.41 3.38
N GLU A 108 -1.11 -9.25 3.34
CA GLU A 108 -1.50 -10.03 2.18
C GLU A 108 -2.65 -9.38 1.38
N THR A 109 -2.71 -9.76 0.11
CA THR A 109 -3.74 -9.33 -0.84
C THR A 109 -4.61 -10.51 -1.24
N THR A 110 -5.93 -10.31 -1.31
CA THR A 110 -6.87 -11.34 -1.79
C THR A 110 -6.55 -11.78 -3.22
N GLU A 111 -6.86 -13.04 -3.58
CA GLU A 111 -6.58 -13.60 -4.91
C GLU A 111 -7.23 -12.78 -6.05
N ASP A 112 -8.41 -12.21 -5.80
CA ASP A 112 -9.11 -11.33 -6.75
C ASP A 112 -8.47 -9.94 -6.91
N GLY A 113 -7.47 -9.61 -6.07
CA GLY A 113 -6.79 -8.32 -6.08
C GLY A 113 -7.63 -7.15 -5.58
N LEU A 114 -8.79 -7.41 -4.95
CA LEU A 114 -9.69 -6.36 -4.46
C LEU A 114 -9.23 -5.75 -3.14
N PHE A 115 -8.73 -6.55 -2.22
CA PHE A 115 -8.39 -6.12 -0.87
C PHE A 115 -6.96 -6.48 -0.50
N THR A 116 -6.31 -5.57 0.22
CA THR A 116 -5.07 -5.85 0.98
C THR A 116 -5.33 -5.53 2.43
N LEU A 117 -5.04 -6.47 3.32
CA LEU A 117 -5.08 -6.24 4.76
C LEU A 117 -3.71 -5.75 5.22
N GLU A 118 -3.63 -4.51 5.70
CA GLU A 118 -2.36 -3.88 6.05
C GLU A 118 -2.15 -3.77 7.55
N ASN A 119 -0.90 -3.92 7.96
CA ASN A 119 -0.48 -3.61 9.31
C ASN A 119 -0.34 -2.08 9.45
N VAL A 120 -1.27 -1.45 10.14
CA VAL A 120 -1.22 -0.02 10.43
C VAL A 120 -0.93 0.25 11.89
N ARG A 121 -0.13 1.27 12.12
CA ARG A 121 0.12 1.79 13.46
C ARG A 121 -1.02 2.71 13.90
N CYS A 122 -0.95 3.22 15.13
CA CYS A 122 -1.97 4.13 15.67
C CYS A 122 -2.26 5.29 14.70
N VAL A 123 -3.53 5.42 14.32
CA VAL A 123 -4.03 6.49 13.41
C VAL A 123 -4.43 7.76 14.16
N GLY A 124 -4.32 7.78 15.50
CA GLY A 124 -4.63 8.95 16.32
C GLY A 124 -6.12 9.20 16.57
N ALA A 125 -7.01 8.32 16.15
CA ALA A 125 -8.47 8.45 16.31
C ALA A 125 -9.01 7.65 17.50
N CYS A 126 -8.34 7.69 18.64
CA CYS A 126 -8.63 6.85 19.82
C CYS A 126 -10.05 7.03 20.38
N GLY A 127 -10.65 8.20 20.22
CA GLY A 127 -12.04 8.46 20.60
C GLY A 127 -13.06 7.65 19.81
N LEU A 128 -12.69 7.16 18.63
CA LEU A 128 -13.52 6.36 17.73
C LEU A 128 -13.19 4.86 17.79
N ALA A 129 -12.36 4.43 18.72
CA ALA A 129 -11.92 3.04 18.82
C ALA A 129 -13.08 2.04 19.00
N PRO A 130 -13.05 0.85 18.38
CA PRO A 130 -12.04 0.37 17.40
C PRO A 130 -12.11 1.07 16.05
N VAL A 131 -10.95 1.37 15.46
CA VAL A 131 -10.83 2.13 14.21
C VAL A 131 -10.32 1.24 13.08
N VAL A 132 -10.99 1.33 11.94
CA VAL A 132 -10.57 0.73 10.68
C VAL A 132 -10.43 1.82 9.63
N SER A 133 -9.35 1.78 8.86
CA SER A 133 -9.12 2.68 7.73
C SER A 133 -9.22 1.89 6.43
N ILE A 134 -10.00 2.39 5.46
CA ILE A 134 -10.06 1.80 4.11
C ILE A 134 -9.83 2.92 3.10
N ASN A 135 -8.76 2.82 2.33
CA ASN A 135 -8.36 3.84 1.35
C ASN A 135 -8.27 5.26 1.96
N GLY A 136 -7.90 5.37 3.23
CA GLY A 136 -7.84 6.63 3.97
C GLY A 136 -9.17 7.08 4.60
N LYS A 137 -10.29 6.44 4.28
CA LYS A 137 -11.57 6.68 4.96
C LYS A 137 -11.58 5.97 6.33
N ILE A 138 -11.92 6.71 7.37
CA ILE A 138 -11.94 6.21 8.75
C ILE A 138 -13.33 5.71 9.13
N TYR A 139 -13.38 4.48 9.61
CA TYR A 139 -14.55 3.85 10.23
C TYR A 139 -14.31 3.74 11.73
N GLY A 140 -15.15 4.37 12.53
CA GLY A 140 -15.08 4.33 13.99
C GLY A 140 -16.09 3.36 14.60
N HIS A 141 -15.83 2.96 15.84
CA HIS A 141 -16.69 2.07 16.63
C HIS A 141 -17.03 0.76 15.91
N VAL A 142 -16.09 0.28 15.08
CA VAL A 142 -16.30 -0.92 14.26
C VAL A 142 -16.39 -2.15 15.14
N LYS A 143 -17.43 -2.92 14.92
CA LYS A 143 -17.65 -4.21 15.58
C LYS A 143 -17.41 -5.35 14.60
N LYS A 144 -17.24 -6.55 15.15
CA LYS A 144 -17.08 -7.77 14.34
C LYS A 144 -18.20 -7.96 13.32
N GLU A 145 -19.44 -7.63 13.71
CA GLU A 145 -20.64 -7.75 12.89
C GLU A 145 -20.66 -6.77 11.70
N ASP A 146 -19.96 -5.63 11.82
CA ASP A 146 -19.92 -4.58 10.79
C ASP A 146 -18.98 -4.93 9.64
N VAL A 147 -18.02 -5.84 9.86
CA VAL A 147 -16.98 -6.20 8.88
C VAL A 147 -17.59 -6.64 7.55
N LYS A 148 -18.61 -7.49 7.59
CA LYS A 148 -19.27 -7.97 6.38
C LYS A 148 -19.92 -6.83 5.58
N SER A 149 -20.64 -5.95 6.24
CA SER A 149 -21.32 -4.82 5.58
C SER A 149 -20.32 -3.83 4.99
N ILE A 150 -19.21 -3.59 5.68
CA ILE A 150 -18.12 -2.74 5.20
C ILE A 150 -17.50 -3.36 3.93
N LEU A 151 -17.19 -4.65 3.94
CA LEU A 151 -16.64 -5.33 2.76
C LEU A 151 -17.61 -5.34 1.58
N ASP A 152 -18.90 -5.53 1.84
CA ASP A 152 -19.94 -5.55 0.80
C ASP A 152 -20.11 -4.17 0.13
N GLU A 153 -19.88 -3.07 0.88
CA GLU A 153 -19.86 -1.70 0.32
C GLU A 153 -18.82 -1.56 -0.79
N TYR A 154 -17.62 -2.11 -0.58
CA TYR A 154 -16.52 -2.04 -1.56
C TYR A 154 -16.60 -3.10 -2.66
N ARG A 155 -17.28 -4.23 -2.43
CA ARG A 155 -17.54 -5.25 -3.45
C ARG A 155 -18.62 -4.83 -4.45
N LYS A 156 -19.57 -4.01 -4.02
CA LYS A 156 -20.68 -3.50 -4.86
C LYS A 156 -20.33 -2.22 -5.61
N GLY A 157 -19.25 -1.56 -5.26
CA GLY A 157 -18.78 -0.31 -5.87
C GLY A 157 -17.96 -0.50 -7.15
N GLU A 158 -18.04 -1.66 -7.81
CA GLU A 158 -17.49 -1.92 -9.14
C GLU A 158 -18.48 -1.59 -10.24
#